data_7484ec3717f299f84b58c4f2279e4c2e
#
_entry.id   7484ec3717f299f84b58c4f2279e4c2e
#
_cell.length_a   1.000
_cell.length_b   1.000
_cell.length_c   1.000
_cell.angle_alpha   90.00
_cell.angle_beta   90.00
_cell.angle_gamma   90.00
#
_symmetry.space_group_name_H-M   'P 1'
#
loop_
_entity.id
_entity.type
_entity.pdbx_description
1 polymer ?
#
loop_
_entity_poly.entity_id
_entity_poly.type
_entity_poly.pdbx_seq_one_letter_code
_entity_poly.pdbx_strand_id
1 'polypeptide(L)'
;PHLNYNVCSYRKQWKEKIRLGYLGFVSDIKGYSEWKKLIQSLDKNRFDFFYFGSAIEEAESDGAKSVMVDFNCPNSLGMVEQLKKNRIDIAFLWSKCQETYSYTYYEAFEAGCWIVTSTHSGNITDQVLKNGNGRCFDTVEDCATFLKKLQGDIDVLRIDDVKINCNTDDFAPQSFGGENMKYRRGKRP
;
A
#
# COMPACT_ATOMS: atom_id res chain seq x y z
N PRO A 1 -12.04 2.82 23.27
CA PRO A 1 -12.40 3.74 22.20
C PRO A 1 -12.38 2.95 20.90
N HIS A 2 -13.58 2.65 20.38
CA HIS A 2 -13.76 1.97 19.11
C HIS A 2 -13.33 2.93 18.01
N LEU A 3 -12.24 2.63 17.31
CA LEU A 3 -11.89 3.27 16.07
C LEU A 3 -12.91 2.78 15.02
N ASN A 4 -13.96 3.58 14.82
CA ASN A 4 -14.83 3.42 13.67
C ASN A 4 -14.03 3.81 12.43
N TYR A 5 -13.43 2.81 11.76
CA TYR A 5 -12.95 3.01 10.41
C TYR A 5 -14.17 3.17 9.50
N ASN A 6 -14.51 4.41 9.18
CA ASN A 6 -15.40 4.70 8.07
C ASN A 6 -14.68 4.24 6.80
N VAL A 7 -14.94 3.01 6.39
CA VAL A 7 -14.61 2.54 5.04
C VAL A 7 -15.41 3.43 4.10
N CYS A 8 -14.75 4.42 3.51
CA CYS A 8 -15.36 5.31 2.56
C CYS A 8 -15.75 4.50 1.33
N SER A 9 -17.02 4.15 1.22
CA SER A 9 -17.58 3.42 0.08
C SER A 9 -17.63 4.35 -1.13
N TYR A 10 -16.53 4.47 -1.83
CA TYR A 10 -16.47 5.18 -3.10
C TYR A 10 -17.02 4.27 -4.21
N ARG A 11 -18.29 4.43 -4.58
CA ARG A 11 -18.82 3.84 -5.81
C ARG A 11 -18.23 4.58 -7.00
N LYS A 12 -17.24 3.95 -7.66
CA LYS A 12 -16.70 4.44 -8.92
C LYS A 12 -17.69 4.19 -10.03
N GLN A 13 -18.08 5.24 -10.75
CA GLN A 13 -18.92 5.07 -11.93
C GLN A 13 -18.13 4.35 -13.04
N TRP A 14 -18.76 3.42 -13.72
CA TRP A 14 -18.27 2.47 -14.75
C TRP A 14 -17.44 3.04 -15.92
N LYS A 15 -17.18 4.34 -15.97
CA LYS A 15 -16.47 5.02 -17.07
C LYS A 15 -15.05 5.45 -16.74
N GLU A 16 -14.60 5.28 -15.50
CA GLU A 16 -13.27 5.72 -15.12
C GLU A 16 -12.26 4.56 -15.13
N LYS A 17 -11.03 4.86 -15.56
CA LYS A 17 -9.93 3.90 -15.52
C LYS A 17 -9.59 3.53 -14.08
N ILE A 18 -9.11 2.31 -13.89
CA ILE A 18 -8.52 1.87 -12.62
C ILE A 18 -7.19 2.59 -12.44
N ARG A 19 -6.99 3.24 -11.31
CA ARG A 19 -5.77 3.97 -10.97
C ARG A 19 -4.87 3.10 -10.11
N LEU A 20 -3.76 2.68 -10.70
CA LEU A 20 -2.76 1.83 -10.07
C LEU A 20 -1.55 2.65 -9.68
N GLY A 21 -1.13 2.60 -8.42
CA GLY A 21 -0.02 3.38 -7.88
C GLY A 21 1.14 2.52 -7.37
N TYR A 22 2.37 2.85 -7.76
CA TYR A 22 3.60 2.38 -7.12
C TYR A 22 4.04 3.41 -6.09
N LEU A 23 4.39 2.97 -4.88
CA LEU A 23 4.72 3.83 -3.75
C LEU A 23 6.14 3.59 -3.26
N GLY A 24 6.93 4.66 -3.15
CA GLY A 24 8.24 4.65 -2.51
C GLY A 24 9.40 4.76 -3.48
N PHE A 25 10.54 4.18 -3.10
CA PHE A 25 11.78 4.31 -3.86
C PHE A 25 11.77 3.46 -5.13
N VAL A 26 12.27 4.03 -6.21
CA VAL A 26 12.62 3.30 -7.44
C VAL A 26 13.83 2.41 -7.15
N SER A 27 13.58 1.16 -6.83
CA SER A 27 14.62 0.16 -6.60
C SER A 27 14.14 -1.24 -6.90
N ASP A 28 15.06 -2.11 -7.32
CA ASP A 28 14.74 -3.50 -7.62
C ASP A 28 14.29 -4.28 -6.39
N ILE A 29 14.84 -3.97 -5.21
CA ILE A 29 14.44 -4.57 -3.93
C ILE A 29 12.98 -4.24 -3.59
N LYS A 30 12.50 -3.05 -3.97
CA LYS A 30 11.11 -2.63 -3.78
C LYS A 30 10.18 -3.03 -4.94
N GLY A 31 10.69 -3.85 -5.88
CA GLY A 31 9.90 -4.42 -6.97
C GLY A 31 9.63 -3.46 -8.12
N TYR A 32 10.49 -2.47 -8.34
CA TYR A 32 10.29 -1.53 -9.44
C TYR A 32 10.42 -2.21 -10.82
N SER A 33 11.27 -3.21 -10.96
CA SER A 33 11.34 -4.03 -12.19
C SER A 33 10.04 -4.79 -12.46
N GLU A 34 9.38 -5.31 -11.42
CA GLU A 34 8.06 -5.95 -11.51
C GLU A 34 6.97 -4.93 -11.84
N TRP A 35 7.04 -3.74 -11.27
CA TRP A 35 6.16 -2.63 -11.63
C TRP A 35 6.22 -2.31 -13.12
N LYS A 36 7.42 -2.18 -13.69
CA LYS A 36 7.61 -1.93 -15.14
C LYS A 36 7.00 -3.03 -16.00
N LYS A 37 7.25 -4.29 -15.67
CA LYS A 37 6.62 -5.42 -16.37
C LYS A 37 5.10 -5.36 -16.29
N LEU A 38 4.55 -5.05 -15.11
CA LEU A 38 3.12 -4.96 -14.90
C LEU A 38 2.49 -3.89 -15.79
N ILE A 39 2.98 -2.65 -15.74
CA ILE A 39 2.39 -1.54 -16.51
C ILE A 39 2.53 -1.73 -18.03
N GLN A 40 3.60 -2.41 -18.50
CA GLN A 40 3.75 -2.76 -19.90
C GLN A 40 2.76 -3.83 -20.36
N SER A 41 2.28 -4.68 -19.46
CA SER A 41 1.36 -5.77 -19.75
C SER A 41 -0.12 -5.36 -19.70
N LEU A 42 -0.45 -4.22 -19.08
CA LEU A 42 -1.81 -3.75 -18.86
C LEU A 42 -2.27 -2.76 -19.93
N ASP A 43 -3.57 -2.78 -20.26
CA ASP A 43 -4.17 -1.88 -21.24
C ASP A 43 -4.31 -0.45 -20.70
N LYS A 44 -3.61 0.50 -21.29
CA LYS A 44 -3.65 1.93 -20.96
C LYS A 44 -5.02 2.58 -21.16
N ASN A 45 -5.93 1.95 -21.90
CA ASN A 45 -7.32 2.42 -22.01
C ASN A 45 -8.14 2.08 -20.75
N ARG A 46 -7.71 1.08 -19.99
CA ARG A 46 -8.40 0.60 -18.77
C ARG A 46 -7.71 1.02 -17.49
N PHE A 47 -6.42 1.32 -17.54
CA PHE A 47 -5.60 1.65 -16.37
C PHE A 47 -4.91 3.00 -16.55
N ASP A 48 -4.84 3.78 -15.47
CA ASP A 48 -3.93 4.90 -15.31
C ASP A 48 -2.86 4.50 -14.28
N PHE A 49 -1.60 4.74 -14.61
CA PHE A 49 -0.44 4.39 -13.78
C PHE A 49 0.12 5.61 -13.11
N PHE A 50 0.39 5.48 -11.80
CA PHE A 50 0.92 6.54 -10.96
C PHE A 50 2.18 6.06 -10.23
N TYR A 51 3.10 6.97 -10.04
CA TYR A 51 4.27 6.81 -9.19
C TYR A 51 4.24 7.86 -8.07
N PHE A 52 4.46 7.44 -6.84
CA PHE A 52 4.53 8.31 -5.67
C PHE A 52 5.89 8.19 -4.99
N GLY A 53 6.71 9.23 -5.11
CA GLY A 53 8.08 9.24 -4.56
C GLY A 53 8.90 10.41 -5.08
N SER A 54 10.23 10.27 -5.05
CA SER A 54 11.17 11.33 -5.43
C SER A 54 11.81 11.16 -6.81
N ALA A 55 11.75 9.97 -7.43
CA ALA A 55 12.37 9.67 -8.73
C ALA A 55 11.40 9.94 -9.90
N ILE A 56 11.07 11.21 -10.11
CA ILE A 56 10.02 11.64 -11.03
C ILE A 56 10.35 11.32 -12.49
N GLU A 57 11.55 11.70 -12.96
CA GLU A 57 11.95 11.55 -14.36
C GLU A 57 12.00 10.09 -14.80
N GLU A 58 12.52 9.20 -13.95
CA GLU A 58 12.59 7.77 -14.25
C GLU A 58 11.19 7.18 -14.39
N ALA A 59 10.27 7.48 -13.48
CA ALA A 59 8.92 6.95 -13.51
C ALA A 59 8.10 7.48 -14.70
N GLU A 60 8.29 8.73 -15.10
CA GLU A 60 7.64 9.31 -16.29
C GLU A 60 8.15 8.67 -17.58
N SER A 61 9.44 8.39 -17.67
CA SER A 61 10.02 7.70 -18.82
C SER A 61 9.45 6.29 -19.01
N ASP A 62 9.07 5.63 -17.92
CA ASP A 62 8.42 4.31 -17.91
C ASP A 62 6.90 4.37 -18.17
N GLY A 63 6.32 5.58 -18.23
CA GLY A 63 4.92 5.82 -18.61
C GLY A 63 3.93 5.90 -17.44
N ALA A 64 4.42 6.15 -16.23
CA ALA A 64 3.60 6.48 -15.07
C ALA A 64 3.47 8.00 -14.89
N LYS A 65 2.33 8.47 -14.38
CA LYS A 65 2.15 9.84 -13.93
C LYS A 65 2.84 10.00 -12.57
N SER A 66 3.84 10.87 -12.48
CA SER A 66 4.61 11.03 -11.25
C SER A 66 3.99 12.05 -10.31
N VAL A 67 4.02 11.73 -9.04
CA VAL A 67 3.57 12.58 -7.94
C VAL A 67 4.70 12.67 -6.92
N MET A 68 5.26 13.87 -6.77
CA MET A 68 6.30 14.11 -5.77
C MET A 68 5.74 13.93 -4.37
N VAL A 69 6.40 13.08 -3.58
CA VAL A 69 6.18 12.96 -2.14
C VAL A 69 7.50 13.25 -1.45
N ASP A 70 7.57 14.40 -0.79
CA ASP A 70 8.75 14.83 -0.05
C ASP A 70 8.46 14.82 1.44
N PHE A 71 9.02 13.82 2.13
CA PHE A 71 8.87 13.65 3.58
C PHE A 71 9.65 14.68 4.40
N ASN A 72 10.56 15.43 3.77
CA ASN A 72 11.37 16.45 4.44
C ASN A 72 10.76 17.85 4.31
N CYS A 73 9.71 18.04 3.52
CA CYS A 73 9.07 19.34 3.32
C CYS A 73 7.80 19.45 4.19
N PRO A 74 7.79 20.28 5.25
CA PRO A 74 6.66 20.39 6.19
C PRO A 74 5.34 20.83 5.54
N ASN A 75 5.41 21.48 4.38
CA ASN A 75 4.25 21.99 3.64
C ASN A 75 3.84 21.11 2.46
N SER A 76 4.52 19.99 2.21
CA SER A 76 4.12 19.03 1.18
C SER A 76 2.97 18.16 1.68
N LEU A 77 2.09 17.75 0.76
CA LEU A 77 1.11 16.73 1.07
C LEU A 77 1.83 15.40 1.28
N GLY A 78 1.53 14.71 2.37
CA GLY A 78 2.04 13.38 2.65
C GLY A 78 1.50 12.32 1.69
N MET A 79 2.01 11.10 1.80
CA MET A 79 1.62 9.98 0.91
C MET A 79 0.11 9.74 0.94
N VAL A 80 -0.50 9.71 2.13
CA VAL A 80 -1.94 9.44 2.30
C VAL A 80 -2.79 10.47 1.56
N GLU A 81 -2.50 11.76 1.74
CA GLU A 81 -3.23 12.85 1.09
C GLU A 81 -3.04 12.81 -0.43
N GLN A 82 -1.84 12.51 -0.90
CA GLN A 82 -1.56 12.39 -2.33
C GLN A 82 -2.31 11.22 -2.95
N LEU A 83 -2.36 10.07 -2.28
CA LEU A 83 -3.14 8.91 -2.75
C LEU A 83 -4.63 9.23 -2.84
N LYS A 84 -5.20 9.86 -1.79
CA LYS A 84 -6.61 10.29 -1.76
C LYS A 84 -6.91 11.32 -2.84
N LYS A 85 -6.05 12.35 -3.01
CA LYS A 85 -6.20 13.40 -4.02
C LYS A 85 -6.22 12.83 -5.44
N ASN A 86 -5.33 11.87 -5.71
CA ASN A 86 -5.24 11.22 -7.00
C ASN A 86 -6.21 10.04 -7.15
N ARG A 87 -7.01 9.73 -6.11
CA ARG A 87 -8.03 8.67 -6.09
C ARG A 87 -7.44 7.32 -6.53
N ILE A 88 -6.35 6.92 -5.90
CA ILE A 88 -5.70 5.65 -6.23
C ILE A 88 -6.58 4.50 -5.73
N ASP A 89 -6.90 3.59 -6.65
CA ASP A 89 -7.74 2.43 -6.37
C ASP A 89 -6.90 1.27 -5.82
N ILE A 90 -5.73 1.03 -6.44
CA ILE A 90 -4.86 -0.10 -6.13
C ILE A 90 -3.44 0.41 -5.88
N ALA A 91 -2.85 0.02 -4.76
CA ALA A 91 -1.44 0.22 -4.45
C ALA A 91 -0.64 -1.05 -4.77
N PHE A 92 0.41 -0.91 -5.58
CA PHE A 92 1.37 -1.97 -5.89
C PHE A 92 2.56 -1.88 -4.94
N LEU A 93 2.67 -2.83 -4.02
CA LEU A 93 3.71 -2.90 -2.99
C LEU A 93 4.42 -4.26 -3.10
N TRP A 94 5.50 -4.33 -3.89
CA TRP A 94 6.13 -5.58 -4.28
C TRP A 94 7.56 -5.70 -3.77
N SER A 95 7.74 -5.91 -2.46
CA SER A 95 9.09 -6.07 -1.93
C SER A 95 9.66 -7.45 -2.21
N LYS A 96 10.90 -7.50 -2.72
CA LYS A 96 11.67 -8.74 -2.91
C LYS A 96 12.40 -9.17 -1.64
N CYS A 97 12.45 -8.33 -0.63
CA CYS A 97 12.92 -8.68 0.70
C CYS A 97 11.76 -8.81 1.66
N GLN A 98 11.96 -9.60 2.71
CA GLN A 98 10.99 -9.69 3.80
C GLN A 98 10.99 -8.39 4.59
N GLU A 99 9.98 -7.56 4.38
CA GLU A 99 9.78 -6.34 5.17
C GLU A 99 9.42 -6.70 6.59
N THR A 100 10.08 -6.09 7.56
CA THR A 100 9.71 -6.20 8.97
C THR A 100 8.61 -5.21 9.34
N TYR A 101 8.59 -4.05 8.67
CA TYR A 101 7.57 -3.01 8.79
C TYR A 101 7.54 -2.18 7.51
N SER A 102 6.36 -1.88 6.98
CA SER A 102 6.22 -1.09 5.76
C SER A 102 5.33 0.13 5.98
N TYR A 103 5.92 1.32 6.02
CA TYR A 103 5.17 2.58 6.10
C TYR A 103 4.21 2.73 4.93
N THR A 104 4.65 2.43 3.70
CA THR A 104 3.84 2.54 2.49
C THR A 104 2.60 1.65 2.52
N TYR A 105 2.66 0.48 3.22
CA TYR A 105 1.48 -0.34 3.44
C TYR A 105 0.42 0.40 4.27
N TYR A 106 0.82 0.97 5.42
CA TYR A 106 -0.12 1.65 6.30
C TYR A 106 -0.66 2.94 5.68
N GLU A 107 0.16 3.65 4.90
CA GLU A 107 -0.26 4.84 4.14
C GLU A 107 -1.28 4.48 3.06
N ALA A 108 -1.05 3.40 2.30
CA ALA A 108 -2.00 2.89 1.30
C ALA A 108 -3.30 2.41 1.95
N PHE A 109 -3.20 1.70 3.09
CA PHE A 109 -4.35 1.25 3.86
C PHE A 109 -5.20 2.42 4.37
N GLU A 110 -4.58 3.44 4.97
CA GLU A 110 -5.26 4.64 5.45
C GLU A 110 -5.88 5.46 4.32
N ALA A 111 -5.25 5.44 3.14
CA ALA A 111 -5.81 6.07 1.94
C ALA A 111 -7.02 5.31 1.36
N GLY A 112 -7.28 4.09 1.83
CA GLY A 112 -8.36 3.24 1.33
C GLY A 112 -8.02 2.52 0.02
N CYS A 113 -6.74 2.40 -0.33
CA CYS A 113 -6.30 1.64 -1.49
C CYS A 113 -6.44 0.13 -1.25
N TRP A 114 -6.83 -0.59 -2.28
CA TRP A 114 -6.67 -2.03 -2.30
C TRP A 114 -5.21 -2.38 -2.64
N ILE A 115 -4.65 -3.42 -2.04
CA ILE A 115 -3.21 -3.68 -2.13
C ILE A 115 -2.94 -4.93 -2.94
N VAL A 116 -2.01 -4.85 -3.90
CA VAL A 116 -1.42 -6.02 -4.56
C VAL A 116 0.05 -6.14 -4.16
N THR A 117 0.45 -7.34 -3.78
CA THR A 117 1.78 -7.61 -3.26
C THR A 117 2.27 -9.01 -3.64
N SER A 118 3.56 -9.27 -3.45
CA SER A 118 4.13 -10.61 -3.55
C SER A 118 3.81 -11.43 -2.30
N THR A 119 3.68 -12.77 -2.44
CA THR A 119 3.63 -13.71 -1.30
C THR A 119 4.90 -13.70 -0.45
N HIS A 120 5.98 -13.06 -0.93
CA HIS A 120 7.28 -13.01 -0.26
C HIS A 120 7.64 -11.63 0.30
N SER A 121 6.69 -10.68 0.37
CA SER A 121 6.94 -9.30 0.82
C SER A 121 6.94 -9.14 2.36
N GLY A 122 6.99 -10.23 3.14
CA GLY A 122 7.07 -10.21 4.60
C GLY A 122 5.87 -9.54 5.25
N ASN A 123 6.11 -8.54 6.10
CA ASN A 123 5.04 -7.82 6.83
C ASN A 123 3.91 -7.30 5.92
N ILE A 124 4.20 -6.88 4.69
CA ILE A 124 3.16 -6.43 3.75
C ILE A 124 2.20 -7.59 3.47
N THR A 125 2.72 -8.77 3.17
CA THR A 125 1.94 -9.99 2.91
C THR A 125 1.08 -10.35 4.11
N ASP A 126 1.69 -10.38 5.31
CA ASP A 126 0.99 -10.73 6.55
C ASP A 126 -0.16 -9.77 6.84
N GLN A 127 0.07 -8.47 6.65
CA GLN A 127 -0.95 -7.45 6.89
C GLN A 127 -2.08 -7.51 5.85
N VAL A 128 -1.77 -7.77 4.57
CA VAL A 128 -2.77 -7.95 3.52
C VAL A 128 -3.67 -9.14 3.83
N LEU A 129 -3.09 -10.27 4.22
CA LEU A 129 -3.84 -11.48 4.58
C LEU A 129 -4.69 -11.27 5.84
N LYS A 130 -4.12 -10.61 6.86
CA LYS A 130 -4.82 -10.32 8.12
C LYS A 130 -6.00 -9.39 7.94
N ASN A 131 -5.83 -8.32 7.16
CA ASN A 131 -6.82 -7.25 7.01
C ASN A 131 -7.78 -7.46 5.83
N GLY A 132 -7.52 -8.44 4.95
CA GLY A 132 -8.33 -8.72 3.78
C GLY A 132 -8.45 -7.54 2.80
N ASN A 133 -7.50 -6.61 2.82
CA ASN A 133 -7.52 -5.36 2.05
C ASN A 133 -6.69 -5.43 0.77
N GLY A 134 -6.44 -6.64 0.27
CA GLY A 134 -5.61 -6.83 -0.91
C GLY A 134 -5.47 -8.28 -1.32
N ARG A 135 -4.55 -8.55 -2.22
CA ARG A 135 -4.23 -9.89 -2.70
C ARG A 135 -2.74 -10.09 -2.89
N CYS A 136 -2.26 -11.28 -2.50
CA CYS A 136 -0.88 -11.71 -2.68
C CYS A 136 -0.78 -12.61 -3.91
N PHE A 137 0.35 -12.51 -4.64
CA PHE A 137 0.63 -13.29 -5.83
C PHE A 137 2.06 -13.82 -5.79
N ASP A 138 2.28 -14.99 -6.36
CA ASP A 138 3.63 -15.56 -6.45
C ASP A 138 4.46 -14.87 -7.53
N THR A 139 3.82 -14.48 -8.64
CA THR A 139 4.47 -13.82 -9.77
C THR A 139 3.73 -12.53 -10.17
N VAL A 140 4.45 -11.61 -10.80
CA VAL A 140 3.82 -10.39 -11.35
C VAL A 140 2.93 -10.71 -12.55
N GLU A 141 3.18 -11.80 -13.24
CA GLU A 141 2.37 -12.31 -14.35
C GLU A 141 1.00 -12.78 -13.87
N ASP A 142 0.92 -13.44 -12.71
CA ASP A 142 -0.35 -13.81 -12.06
C ASP A 142 -1.13 -12.57 -11.63
N CYS A 143 -0.43 -11.59 -11.04
CA CYS A 143 -1.01 -10.29 -10.70
C CYS A 143 -1.59 -9.60 -11.95
N ALA A 144 -0.82 -9.54 -13.04
CA ALA A 144 -1.27 -8.97 -14.31
C ALA A 144 -2.50 -9.69 -14.88
N THR A 145 -2.50 -11.02 -14.82
CA THR A 145 -3.62 -11.85 -15.27
C THR A 145 -4.88 -11.56 -14.46
N PHE A 146 -4.74 -11.45 -13.16
CA PHE A 146 -5.85 -11.07 -12.27
C PHE A 146 -6.38 -9.67 -12.60
N LEU A 147 -5.50 -8.66 -12.70
CA LEU A 147 -5.90 -7.29 -13.02
C LEU A 147 -6.59 -7.16 -14.38
N LYS A 148 -6.13 -7.92 -15.39
CA LYS A 148 -6.78 -7.96 -16.72
C LYS A 148 -8.22 -8.48 -16.65
N LYS A 149 -8.51 -9.39 -15.70
CA LYS A 149 -9.85 -9.97 -15.49
C LYS A 149 -10.79 -9.03 -14.71
N LEU A 150 -10.27 -7.99 -14.06
CA LEU A 150 -11.10 -6.99 -13.39
C LEU A 150 -11.93 -6.22 -14.44
N GLN A 151 -13.09 -6.75 -14.79
CA GLN A 151 -14.03 -6.14 -15.72
C GLN A 151 -14.93 -5.14 -14.98
N GLY A 152 -14.40 -3.94 -14.71
CA GLY A 152 -15.26 -2.84 -14.26
C GLY A 152 -15.83 -2.94 -12.84
N ASP A 153 -15.73 -4.06 -12.17
CA ASP A 153 -16.19 -4.27 -10.81
C ASP A 153 -15.04 -4.15 -9.82
N ILE A 154 -14.71 -2.92 -9.47
CA ILE A 154 -13.88 -2.68 -8.27
C ILE A 154 -14.63 -3.13 -7.01
N ASP A 155 -15.94 -3.24 -7.06
CA ASP A 155 -16.74 -3.83 -5.99
C ASP A 155 -16.41 -5.33 -5.78
N VAL A 156 -15.87 -6.04 -6.77
CA VAL A 156 -15.29 -7.38 -6.60
C VAL A 156 -14.00 -7.34 -5.74
N LEU A 157 -13.29 -6.24 -5.72
CA LEU A 157 -12.18 -6.00 -4.80
C LEU A 157 -12.67 -5.68 -3.38
N ARG A 158 -13.92 -5.29 -3.24
CA ARG A 158 -14.63 -5.03 -1.97
C ARG A 158 -15.49 -6.22 -1.57
N ILE A 159 -14.96 -7.42 -1.73
CA ILE A 159 -15.10 -8.54 -0.80
C ILE A 159 -16.50 -8.90 -0.34
N ASP A 160 -17.04 -9.87 -1.00
CA ASP A 160 -18.08 -10.73 -0.41
C ASP A 160 -17.53 -11.69 0.68
N ASP A 161 -16.21 -11.71 0.96
CA ASP A 161 -15.58 -12.71 1.83
C ASP A 161 -14.79 -12.19 3.04
N VAL A 162 -14.79 -10.91 3.37
CA VAL A 162 -14.27 -10.47 4.66
C VAL A 162 -15.35 -10.54 5.72
N LYS A 163 -15.67 -11.74 6.17
CA LYS A 163 -16.07 -11.92 7.56
C LYS A 163 -14.87 -11.58 8.42
N ILE A 164 -14.78 -10.31 8.81
CA ILE A 164 -13.86 -9.88 9.86
C ILE A 164 -14.32 -10.58 11.13
N ASN A 165 -13.79 -11.75 11.40
CA ASN A 165 -13.77 -12.32 12.74
C ASN A 165 -12.78 -11.45 13.54
N CYS A 166 -13.23 -10.28 13.95
CA CYS A 166 -12.60 -9.53 15.02
C CYS A 166 -12.85 -10.30 16.32
N ASN A 167 -12.11 -11.37 16.54
CA ASN A 167 -11.91 -11.88 17.89
C ASN A 167 -11.03 -10.85 18.59
N THR A 168 -11.68 -9.97 19.35
CA THR A 168 -11.07 -8.88 20.12
C THR A 168 -10.28 -9.38 21.34
N ASP A 169 -10.07 -10.68 21.48
CA ASP A 169 -9.48 -11.26 22.70
C ASP A 169 -7.96 -11.43 22.65
N ASP A 170 -7.30 -11.17 21.52
CA ASP A 170 -5.84 -11.35 21.40
C ASP A 170 -4.99 -10.09 21.65
N PHE A 171 -5.60 -8.97 22.04
CA PHE A 171 -4.88 -7.75 22.44
C PHE A 171 -5.10 -7.42 23.92
N ALA A 172 -4.76 -8.36 24.82
CA ALA A 172 -4.45 -7.99 26.18
C ALA A 172 -3.03 -7.39 26.16
N PRO A 173 -2.82 -6.13 26.60
CA PRO A 173 -1.48 -5.59 26.73
C PRO A 173 -0.75 -6.42 27.77
N GLN A 174 0.29 -7.14 27.36
CA GLN A 174 1.22 -7.75 28.31
C GLN A 174 1.82 -6.60 29.13
N SER A 175 1.46 -6.57 30.41
CA SER A 175 2.06 -5.66 31.37
C SER A 175 3.54 -6.02 31.49
N PHE A 176 4.40 -5.24 30.85
CA PHE A 176 5.82 -5.25 31.16
C PHE A 176 5.99 -4.76 32.58
N GLY A 177 6.37 -5.68 33.50
CA GLY A 177 6.68 -5.37 34.87
C GLY A 177 7.71 -4.27 34.93
N GLY A 178 7.32 -3.15 35.55
CA GLY A 178 8.21 -2.01 35.75
C GLY A 178 9.29 -2.31 36.75
N GLU A 179 10.50 -2.56 36.29
CA GLU A 179 11.68 -2.37 37.12
C GLU A 179 12.19 -0.94 36.95
N ASN A 180 12.13 -0.20 38.07
CA ASN A 180 12.60 1.17 38.21
C ASN A 180 14.10 1.28 37.91
N MET A 181 14.49 1.70 36.71
CA MET A 181 15.82 2.21 36.44
C MET A 181 15.96 3.64 36.95
N LYS A 182 16.49 3.82 38.16
CA LYS A 182 16.94 5.10 38.68
C LYS A 182 18.10 5.62 37.84
N TYR A 183 17.89 6.61 36.99
CA TYR A 183 18.97 7.37 36.35
C TYR A 183 19.75 8.16 37.40
N ARG A 184 20.96 7.72 37.72
CA ARG A 184 21.94 8.52 38.47
C ARG A 184 22.49 9.61 37.53
N ARG A 185 22.19 10.86 37.84
CA ARG A 185 22.86 12.03 37.24
C ARG A 185 24.32 12.04 37.70
N GLY A 186 25.26 11.67 36.82
CA GLY A 186 26.67 11.92 37.04
C GLY A 186 26.98 13.40 36.84
N LYS A 187 27.54 14.04 37.87
CA LYS A 187 28.15 15.37 37.77
C LYS A 187 29.43 15.24 36.94
N ARG A 188 29.59 16.09 35.93
CA ARG A 188 30.89 16.27 35.25
C ARG A 188 31.75 17.23 36.06
N PRO A 189 33.10 17.02 36.10
CA PRO A 189 34.02 17.97 36.65
C PRO A 189 34.18 19.22 35.78
#